data_28c1cd54cedfcc498561e73cc0bd306c
#
_entry.id   28c1cd54cedfcc498561e73cc0bd306c
#
_cell.length_a   1.000
_cell.length_b   1.000
_cell.length_c   1.000
_cell.angle_alpha   90.00
_cell.angle_beta   90.00
_cell.angle_gamma   90.00
#
_symmetry.space_group_name_H-M   'P 1'
#
loop_
_entity.id
_entity.type
_entity.pdbx_description
1 polymer ?
#
loop_
_entity_poly.entity_id
_entity_poly.type
_entity_poly.pdbx_seq_one_letter_code
_entity_poly.pdbx_strand_id
1 'polypeptide(L)'
;MKKTTKKLLTLLMSVILIFAIGIYAFAADGGDEAVAKISVCSRDKEVPSFGHTWIYVENISSEPIQVGAYTVPVGEGVSIGTFANTRDDGKGVYYNIESHCINKYNHHDFFSITKEISADTLMKVSDKILSLNDWDFFKNCMHFTFSVWKTATGQSFANLILPTLGELQMRIAGARHRNLTMYYPSADRVYKQIGSGREATMVVVKSSSLVTPIG
;
A
#
# COMPACT_ATOMS: atom_id res chain seq x y z
N MET A 1 38.90 20.47 -15.03
CA MET A 1 37.44 20.19 -14.76
C MET A 1 36.74 21.51 -14.49
N LYS A 2 35.76 21.88 -15.33
CA LYS A 2 35.03 23.16 -15.22
C LYS A 2 34.25 23.23 -13.92
N LYS A 3 34.12 24.41 -13.29
CA LYS A 3 33.38 24.63 -12.01
C LYS A 3 31.98 24.05 -12.00
N THR A 4 31.31 24.01 -13.15
CA THR A 4 29.96 23.44 -13.35
C THR A 4 29.92 21.94 -13.14
N THR A 5 30.94 21.19 -13.60
CA THR A 5 30.99 19.72 -13.46
C THR A 5 31.19 19.32 -11.98
N LYS A 6 31.95 20.11 -11.21
CA LYS A 6 32.11 19.86 -9.77
C LYS A 6 30.80 20.09 -9.01
N LYS A 7 30.02 21.15 -9.32
CA LYS A 7 28.73 21.42 -8.70
C LYS A 7 27.69 20.35 -9.02
N LEU A 8 27.67 19.86 -10.26
CA LEU A 8 26.77 18.79 -10.69
C LEU A 8 27.09 17.46 -10.00
N LEU A 9 28.39 17.13 -9.87
CA LEU A 9 28.84 15.93 -9.17
C LEU A 9 28.51 16.00 -7.67
N THR A 10 28.69 17.15 -7.03
CA THR A 10 28.34 17.33 -5.61
C THR A 10 26.83 17.19 -5.39
N LEU A 11 26.00 17.75 -6.28
CA LEU A 11 24.55 17.62 -6.21
C LEU A 11 24.12 16.15 -6.39
N LEU A 12 24.70 15.44 -7.36
CA LEU A 12 24.43 14.02 -7.59
C LEU A 12 24.83 13.16 -6.41
N MET A 13 25.99 13.41 -5.80
CA MET A 13 26.47 12.70 -4.60
C MET A 13 25.59 13.00 -3.38
N SER A 14 25.09 14.24 -3.22
CA SER A 14 24.15 14.59 -2.14
C SER A 14 22.83 13.90 -2.30
N VAL A 15 22.30 13.78 -3.51
CA VAL A 15 21.06 13.03 -3.81
C VAL A 15 21.26 11.56 -3.51
N ILE A 16 22.37 10.95 -3.94
CA ILE A 16 22.70 9.55 -3.64
C ILE A 16 22.86 9.31 -2.14
N LEU A 17 23.47 10.25 -1.40
CA LEU A 17 23.65 10.14 0.05
C LEU A 17 22.32 10.22 0.80
N ILE A 18 21.39 11.08 0.37
CA ILE A 18 20.04 11.18 0.93
C ILE A 18 19.27 9.87 0.72
N PHE A 19 19.42 9.23 -0.43
CA PHE A 19 18.82 7.90 -0.68
C PHE A 19 19.50 6.78 0.12
N ALA A 20 20.81 6.85 0.36
CA ALA A 20 21.56 5.83 1.11
C ALA A 20 21.27 5.83 2.62
N ILE A 21 20.98 6.97 3.22
CA ILE A 21 20.71 7.08 4.67
C ILE A 21 19.32 6.56 5.04
N GLY A 22 18.38 6.46 4.08
CA GLY A 22 17.03 5.93 4.32
C GLY A 22 16.94 4.40 4.47
N ILE A 23 18.03 3.64 4.30
CA ILE A 23 17.97 2.17 4.15
C ILE A 23 18.21 1.40 5.47
N TYR A 24 18.68 2.02 6.54
CA TYR A 24 19.08 1.32 7.76
C TYR A 24 18.33 1.74 9.02
N ALA A 25 17.08 1.31 9.15
CA ALA A 25 16.47 1.10 10.47
C ALA A 25 15.61 -0.17 10.38
N PHE A 26 16.24 -1.33 10.37
CA PHE A 26 15.58 -2.56 10.74
C PHE A 26 15.39 -2.54 12.24
N ALA A 27 14.26 -2.09 12.74
CA ALA A 27 13.79 -2.51 14.03
C ALA A 27 13.45 -3.99 13.87
N ALA A 28 14.29 -4.88 14.42
CA ALA A 28 13.89 -6.24 14.68
C ALA A 28 12.66 -6.15 15.59
N ASP A 29 11.50 -6.57 15.10
CA ASP A 29 10.32 -6.75 15.93
C ASP A 29 10.71 -7.79 16.99
N GLY A 30 10.67 -7.41 18.27
CA GLY A 30 11.17 -8.24 19.35
C GLY A 30 10.31 -9.48 19.49
N GLY A 31 10.76 -10.61 18.97
CA GLY A 31 10.43 -11.97 19.39
C GLY A 31 8.97 -12.43 19.43
N ASP A 32 7.99 -11.59 19.11
CA ASP A 32 6.57 -11.95 19.11
C ASP A 32 6.20 -12.72 17.84
N GLU A 33 5.36 -13.74 18.01
CA GLU A 33 4.88 -14.56 16.90
C GLU A 33 4.19 -13.71 15.83
N ALA A 34 4.55 -13.94 14.57
CA ALA A 34 3.95 -13.23 13.44
C ALA A 34 2.50 -13.69 13.24
N VAL A 35 1.57 -12.72 13.16
CA VAL A 35 0.14 -12.99 12.94
C VAL A 35 -0.33 -12.61 11.53
N ALA A 36 0.43 -11.78 10.83
CA ALA A 36 0.10 -11.36 9.49
C ALA A 36 1.34 -11.16 8.61
N LYS A 37 1.15 -11.31 7.30
CA LYS A 37 2.07 -10.78 6.28
C LYS A 37 1.50 -9.49 5.72
N ILE A 38 2.31 -8.43 5.75
CA ILE A 38 1.96 -7.17 5.11
C ILE A 38 2.83 -6.96 3.88
N SER A 39 2.21 -6.55 2.78
CA SER A 39 2.90 -6.24 1.53
C SER A 39 2.59 -4.82 1.08
N VAL A 40 3.63 -4.08 0.71
CA VAL A 40 3.50 -2.88 -0.09
C VAL A 40 3.53 -3.27 -1.55
N CYS A 41 2.53 -2.83 -2.32
CA CYS A 41 2.35 -3.19 -3.72
C CYS A 41 2.33 -1.93 -4.59
N SER A 42 2.88 -2.04 -5.80
CA SER A 42 2.82 -1.00 -6.81
C SER A 42 2.65 -1.59 -8.20
N ARG A 43 1.78 -0.99 -8.97
CA ARG A 43 1.61 -1.26 -10.39
C ARG A 43 1.86 0.02 -11.16
N ASP A 44 2.90 -0.01 -11.97
CA ASP A 44 3.09 1.00 -13.01
C ASP A 44 2.19 0.67 -14.20
N LYS A 45 1.74 1.68 -14.88
CA LYS A 45 1.05 1.52 -16.14
C LYS A 45 1.81 2.25 -17.24
N GLU A 46 1.83 1.64 -18.41
CA GLU A 46 2.30 2.31 -19.62
C GLU A 46 1.55 3.64 -19.78
N VAL A 47 2.29 4.70 -20.10
CA VAL A 47 1.77 6.09 -20.31
C VAL A 47 0.45 6.05 -21.10
N PRO A 48 -0.64 6.75 -20.66
CA PRO A 48 -0.62 7.95 -19.82
C PRO A 48 -1.16 7.82 -18.39
N SER A 49 -1.26 6.64 -17.80
CA SER A 49 -1.79 6.51 -16.46
C SER A 49 -0.72 6.69 -15.37
N PHE A 50 -1.15 7.21 -14.21
CA PHE A 50 -0.24 7.55 -13.12
C PHE A 50 0.18 6.35 -12.26
N GLY A 51 -0.23 5.11 -12.60
CA GLY A 51 0.01 3.94 -11.75
C GLY A 51 -0.81 3.94 -10.46
N HIS A 52 -0.63 2.91 -9.63
CA HIS A 52 -1.31 2.78 -8.33
C HIS A 52 -0.44 2.03 -7.32
N THR A 53 -0.58 2.41 -6.03
CA THR A 53 0.05 1.71 -4.90
C THR A 53 -1.00 1.36 -3.85
N TRP A 54 -0.81 0.20 -3.20
CA TRP A 54 -1.72 -0.29 -2.16
C TRP A 54 -0.99 -1.16 -1.13
N ILE A 55 -1.67 -1.47 -0.05
CA ILE A 55 -1.26 -2.45 0.96
C ILE A 55 -2.06 -3.74 0.74
N TYR A 56 -1.40 -4.87 0.90
CA TYR A 56 -2.05 -6.17 1.02
C TYR A 56 -1.67 -6.81 2.35
N VAL A 57 -2.65 -7.30 3.10
CA VAL A 57 -2.44 -7.99 4.37
C VAL A 57 -3.03 -9.38 4.27
N GLU A 58 -2.23 -10.40 4.59
CA GLU A 58 -2.62 -11.81 4.67
C GLU A 58 -2.64 -12.24 6.13
N ASN A 59 -3.71 -12.88 6.56
CA ASN A 59 -3.83 -13.48 7.87
C ASN A 59 -3.12 -14.84 7.90
N ILE A 60 -2.02 -14.94 8.65
CA ILE A 60 -1.26 -16.18 8.86
C ILE A 60 -1.44 -16.76 10.27
N SER A 61 -2.30 -16.15 11.08
CA SER A 61 -2.63 -16.63 12.43
C SER A 61 -3.71 -17.72 12.39
N SER A 62 -3.99 -18.32 13.54
CA SER A 62 -5.07 -19.30 13.73
C SER A 62 -6.45 -18.68 13.97
N GLU A 63 -6.52 -17.36 14.12
CA GLU A 63 -7.75 -16.62 14.43
C GLU A 63 -7.99 -15.49 13.41
N PRO A 64 -9.25 -15.03 13.22
CA PRO A 64 -9.49 -13.84 12.42
C PRO A 64 -8.77 -12.61 12.99
N ILE A 65 -8.18 -11.79 12.11
CA ILE A 65 -7.47 -10.57 12.50
C ILE A 65 -8.21 -9.31 12.03
N GLN A 66 -8.05 -8.22 12.79
CA GLN A 66 -8.62 -6.92 12.43
C GLN A 66 -7.58 -6.08 11.68
N VAL A 67 -7.94 -5.61 10.47
CA VAL A 67 -7.11 -4.75 9.61
C VAL A 67 -7.89 -3.50 9.23
N GLY A 68 -7.64 -2.39 9.90
CA GLY A 68 -8.50 -1.22 9.80
C GLY A 68 -9.92 -1.55 10.23
N ALA A 69 -10.92 -1.26 9.40
CA ALA A 69 -12.32 -1.59 9.65
C ALA A 69 -12.71 -3.03 9.22
N TYR A 70 -11.81 -3.76 8.53
CA TYR A 70 -12.10 -5.07 7.94
C TYR A 70 -11.57 -6.22 8.80
N THR A 71 -12.41 -7.24 9.02
CA THR A 71 -11.98 -8.50 9.66
C THR A 71 -11.54 -9.48 8.59
N VAL A 72 -10.28 -9.91 8.63
CA VAL A 72 -9.68 -10.88 7.70
C VAL A 72 -9.79 -12.28 8.29
N PRO A 73 -10.54 -13.20 7.67
CA PRO A 73 -10.61 -14.59 8.10
C PRO A 73 -9.24 -15.29 8.05
N VAL A 74 -9.13 -16.41 8.74
CA VAL A 74 -7.92 -17.25 8.73
C VAL A 74 -7.60 -17.71 7.32
N GLY A 75 -6.34 -17.53 6.90
CA GLY A 75 -5.85 -17.93 5.57
C GLY A 75 -6.34 -17.05 4.41
N GLU A 76 -7.11 -16.00 4.69
CA GLU A 76 -7.52 -15.03 3.69
C GLU A 76 -6.62 -13.78 3.74
N GLY A 77 -6.83 -12.86 2.79
CA GLY A 77 -6.14 -11.59 2.73
C GLY A 77 -7.06 -10.45 2.31
N VAL A 78 -6.59 -9.22 2.51
CA VAL A 78 -7.29 -8.00 2.13
C VAL A 78 -6.36 -7.03 1.44
N SER A 79 -6.74 -6.49 0.28
CA SER A 79 -6.08 -5.33 -0.31
C SER A 79 -6.72 -4.04 0.19
N ILE A 80 -5.91 -3.01 0.43
CA ILE A 80 -6.36 -1.74 0.99
C ILE A 80 -5.64 -0.61 0.27
N GLY A 81 -6.42 0.27 -0.35
CA GLY A 81 -5.88 1.42 -1.07
C GLY A 81 -6.79 2.63 -0.98
N THR A 82 -6.29 3.80 -1.42
CA THR A 82 -7.08 5.01 -1.51
C THR A 82 -7.32 5.41 -2.96
N PHE A 83 -8.54 5.85 -3.25
CA PHE A 83 -8.97 6.24 -4.59
C PHE A 83 -9.56 7.65 -4.59
N ALA A 84 -9.36 8.35 -5.72
CA ALA A 84 -9.86 9.69 -5.95
C ALA A 84 -11.38 9.73 -6.12
N ASN A 85 -11.87 8.78 -6.88
CA ASN A 85 -13.27 8.66 -7.26
C ASN A 85 -13.51 7.26 -7.81
N THR A 86 -14.32 6.49 -7.15
CA THR A 86 -15.01 5.38 -7.77
C THR A 86 -16.41 5.88 -8.10
N ARG A 87 -16.87 5.68 -9.28
CA ARG A 87 -18.07 6.25 -9.92
C ARG A 87 -19.10 6.92 -8.97
N ASP A 88 -19.72 6.18 -8.06
CA ASP A 88 -20.76 6.67 -7.18
C ASP A 88 -20.36 6.71 -5.68
N ASP A 89 -19.19 6.13 -5.31
CA ASP A 89 -18.82 5.92 -3.93
C ASP A 89 -17.81 6.96 -3.38
N GLY A 90 -17.24 7.77 -4.29
CA GLY A 90 -16.39 8.91 -3.91
C GLY A 90 -14.99 8.54 -3.44
N LYS A 91 -14.32 9.52 -2.82
CA LYS A 91 -12.93 9.44 -2.37
C LYS A 91 -12.79 8.68 -1.05
N GLY A 92 -11.62 8.08 -0.79
CA GLY A 92 -11.27 7.50 0.50
C GLY A 92 -10.62 6.12 0.41
N VAL A 93 -10.61 5.42 1.55
CA VAL A 93 -10.04 4.07 1.70
C VAL A 93 -11.04 3.01 1.26
N TYR A 94 -10.54 2.05 0.48
CA TYR A 94 -11.29 0.90 -0.01
C TYR A 94 -10.59 -0.39 0.38
N TYR A 95 -11.39 -1.43 0.65
CA TYR A 95 -10.95 -2.78 0.98
C TYR A 95 -11.33 -3.73 -0.14
N ASN A 96 -10.41 -4.58 -0.55
CA ASN A 96 -10.55 -5.62 -1.57
C ASN A 96 -10.75 -5.14 -3.01
N ILE A 97 -10.72 -3.84 -3.29
CA ILE A 97 -10.96 -3.34 -4.65
C ILE A 97 -9.82 -3.71 -5.59
N GLU A 98 -8.56 -3.59 -5.15
CA GLU A 98 -7.39 -3.92 -5.97
C GLU A 98 -7.35 -5.41 -6.29
N SER A 99 -7.46 -6.28 -5.27
CA SER A 99 -7.46 -7.73 -5.44
C SER A 99 -8.58 -8.19 -6.38
N HIS A 100 -9.79 -7.63 -6.19
CA HIS A 100 -10.92 -7.93 -7.06
C HIS A 100 -10.66 -7.50 -8.52
N CYS A 101 -10.17 -6.27 -8.73
CA CYS A 101 -9.87 -5.76 -10.06
C CYS A 101 -8.70 -6.49 -10.73
N ILE A 102 -7.64 -6.80 -9.98
CA ILE A 102 -6.51 -7.58 -10.49
C ILE A 102 -6.99 -8.92 -11.02
N ASN A 103 -7.79 -9.64 -10.25
CA ASN A 103 -8.34 -10.94 -10.66
C ASN A 103 -9.29 -10.82 -11.87
N LYS A 104 -10.26 -9.90 -11.79
CA LYS A 104 -11.28 -9.72 -12.82
C LYS A 104 -10.70 -9.31 -14.18
N TYR A 105 -9.66 -8.46 -14.19
CA TYR A 105 -9.06 -7.92 -15.41
C TYR A 105 -7.71 -8.54 -15.74
N ASN A 106 -7.30 -9.60 -15.01
CA ASN A 106 -6.02 -10.31 -15.19
C ASN A 106 -4.80 -9.37 -15.05
N HIS A 107 -4.88 -8.39 -14.16
CA HIS A 107 -3.85 -7.38 -13.95
C HIS A 107 -2.78 -7.83 -12.94
N HIS A 108 -2.18 -9.00 -13.16
CA HIS A 108 -1.19 -9.58 -12.24
C HIS A 108 0.23 -8.96 -12.35
N ASP A 109 0.36 -7.87 -13.07
CA ASP A 109 1.64 -7.22 -13.37
C ASP A 109 1.92 -6.10 -12.35
N PHE A 110 2.43 -6.46 -11.18
CA PHE A 110 2.76 -5.53 -10.11
C PHE A 110 4.02 -5.96 -9.34
N PHE A 111 4.64 -5.02 -8.64
CA PHE A 111 5.79 -5.24 -7.75
C PHE A 111 5.35 -5.21 -6.30
N SER A 112 6.00 -6.02 -5.45
CA SER A 112 5.71 -6.05 -4.02
C SER A 112 6.94 -6.29 -3.16
N ILE A 113 6.88 -5.82 -1.91
CA ILE A 113 7.77 -6.20 -0.81
C ILE A 113 6.87 -6.69 0.32
N THR A 114 7.18 -7.85 0.88
CA THR A 114 6.40 -8.47 1.96
C THR A 114 7.23 -8.56 3.24
N LYS A 115 6.59 -8.34 4.39
CA LYS A 115 7.13 -8.54 5.74
C LYS A 115 6.11 -9.23 6.62
N GLU A 116 6.58 -10.04 7.54
CA GLU A 116 5.79 -10.58 8.63
C GLU A 116 5.75 -9.56 9.77
N ILE A 117 4.59 -9.46 10.44
CA ILE A 117 4.35 -8.51 11.53
C ILE A 117 3.64 -9.19 12.70
N SER A 118 3.97 -8.74 13.92
CA SER A 118 3.33 -9.17 15.16
C SER A 118 1.95 -8.57 15.37
N ALA A 119 1.21 -9.07 16.36
CA ALA A 119 -0.10 -8.54 16.74
C ALA A 119 -0.05 -7.06 17.14
N ASP A 120 0.97 -6.64 17.90
CA ASP A 120 1.15 -5.26 18.31
C ASP A 120 1.40 -4.33 17.12
N THR A 121 2.19 -4.77 16.16
CA THR A 121 2.44 -4.02 14.92
C THR A 121 1.18 -3.95 14.06
N LEU A 122 0.43 -5.05 13.96
CA LEU A 122 -0.85 -5.08 13.23
C LEU A 122 -1.88 -4.10 13.82
N MET A 123 -1.95 -3.98 15.14
CA MET A 123 -2.82 -3.00 15.80
C MET A 123 -2.45 -1.56 15.41
N LYS A 124 -1.15 -1.20 15.43
CA LYS A 124 -0.67 0.12 14.99
C LYS A 124 -0.97 0.37 13.51
N VAL A 125 -0.82 -0.65 12.67
CA VAL A 125 -1.17 -0.60 11.24
C VAL A 125 -2.66 -0.35 11.06
N SER A 126 -3.52 -1.06 11.80
CA SER A 126 -4.98 -0.90 11.75
C SER A 126 -5.40 0.52 12.16
N ASP A 127 -4.86 1.05 13.26
CA ASP A 127 -5.12 2.43 13.71
C ASP A 127 -4.65 3.44 12.64
N LYS A 128 -3.50 3.17 11.99
CA LYS A 128 -3.00 4.03 10.92
C LYS A 128 -3.93 4.03 9.71
N ILE A 129 -4.40 2.87 9.25
CA ILE A 129 -5.37 2.75 8.15
C ILE A 129 -6.64 3.55 8.48
N LEU A 130 -7.20 3.36 9.68
CA LEU A 130 -8.41 4.06 10.12
C LEU A 130 -8.25 5.59 10.13
N SER A 131 -7.04 6.10 10.32
CA SER A 131 -6.75 7.54 10.39
C SER A 131 -6.61 8.22 9.03
N LEU A 132 -6.52 7.48 7.92
CA LEU A 132 -6.12 7.99 6.58
C LEU A 132 -7.27 7.95 5.56
N ASN A 133 -8.53 8.15 5.97
CA ASN A 133 -9.70 8.07 5.08
C ASN A 133 -9.98 9.35 4.28
N ASP A 134 -8.93 9.99 3.76
CA ASP A 134 -9.05 11.12 2.84
C ASP A 134 -8.21 10.89 1.58
N TRP A 135 -8.54 11.60 0.52
CA TRP A 135 -7.78 11.60 -0.70
C TRP A 135 -7.76 12.99 -1.33
N ASP A 136 -6.59 13.50 -1.62
CA ASP A 136 -6.35 14.68 -2.44
C ASP A 136 -5.07 14.49 -3.27
N PHE A 137 -4.64 15.50 -4.00
CA PHE A 137 -3.45 15.42 -4.85
C PHE A 137 -2.16 15.08 -4.07
N PHE A 138 -2.04 15.55 -2.83
CA PHE A 138 -0.88 15.29 -1.95
C PHE A 138 -1.09 14.08 -1.04
N LYS A 139 -2.34 13.76 -0.70
CA LYS A 139 -2.76 12.60 0.09
C LYS A 139 -3.34 11.51 -0.81
N ASN A 140 -2.56 11.10 -1.79
CA ASN A 140 -2.92 10.09 -2.79
C ASN A 140 -2.62 8.65 -2.31
N CYS A 141 -2.74 7.69 -3.21
CA CYS A 141 -2.46 6.28 -2.91
C CYS A 141 -1.04 6.04 -2.36
N MET A 142 -0.02 6.77 -2.84
CA MET A 142 1.34 6.66 -2.30
C MET A 142 1.44 7.15 -0.87
N HIS A 143 0.82 8.30 -0.54
CA HIS A 143 0.81 8.82 0.82
C HIS A 143 0.20 7.82 1.80
N PHE A 144 -0.95 7.25 1.47
CA PHE A 144 -1.59 6.20 2.23
C PHE A 144 -0.67 5.00 2.39
N THR A 145 -0.28 4.39 1.28
CA THR A 145 0.47 3.14 1.23
C THR A 145 1.80 3.23 1.97
N PHE A 146 2.58 4.28 1.71
CA PHE A 146 3.90 4.44 2.33
C PHE A 146 3.83 4.84 3.81
N SER A 147 2.75 5.53 4.23
CA SER A 147 2.51 5.80 5.64
C SER A 147 2.17 4.52 6.41
N VAL A 148 1.32 3.67 5.86
CA VAL A 148 0.99 2.36 6.46
C VAL A 148 2.20 1.44 6.47
N TRP A 149 2.95 1.35 5.37
CA TRP A 149 4.19 0.57 5.28
C TRP A 149 5.24 1.00 6.30
N LYS A 150 5.44 2.32 6.46
CA LYS A 150 6.34 2.87 7.48
C LYS A 150 5.91 2.46 8.89
N THR A 151 4.61 2.48 9.17
CA THR A 151 4.09 2.06 10.49
C THR A 151 4.37 0.57 10.73
N ALA A 152 4.23 -0.26 9.71
CA ALA A 152 4.45 -1.69 9.81
C ALA A 152 5.92 -2.10 9.95
N THR A 153 6.83 -1.37 9.31
CA THR A 153 8.21 -1.87 9.11
C THR A 153 9.30 -0.89 9.55
N GLY A 154 8.95 0.35 9.89
CA GLY A 154 9.91 1.44 10.08
C GLY A 154 10.56 1.96 8.79
N GLN A 155 10.46 1.20 7.67
CA GLN A 155 11.05 1.60 6.39
C GLN A 155 10.23 2.73 5.75
N SER A 156 10.90 3.80 5.36
CA SER A 156 10.28 4.96 4.70
C SER A 156 10.58 4.97 3.21
N PHE A 157 9.54 5.25 2.43
CA PHE A 157 9.66 5.69 1.04
C PHE A 157 9.29 7.17 0.93
N ALA A 158 9.93 7.89 0.01
CA ALA A 158 9.57 9.29 -0.22
C ALA A 158 8.17 9.36 -0.86
N ASN A 159 7.30 10.19 -0.28
CA ASN A 159 5.99 10.46 -0.85
C ASN A 159 6.15 11.42 -2.04
N LEU A 160 6.45 10.85 -3.19
CA LEU A 160 6.54 11.55 -4.47
C LEU A 160 5.14 11.54 -5.11
N ILE A 161 4.79 12.63 -5.78
CA ILE A 161 3.44 12.80 -6.34
C ILE A 161 3.10 11.75 -7.43
N LEU A 162 4.15 11.19 -8.07
CA LEU A 162 4.00 10.23 -9.17
C LEU A 162 4.20 8.79 -8.67
N PRO A 163 3.21 7.90 -8.73
CA PRO A 163 3.31 6.49 -8.34
C PRO A 163 4.43 5.71 -9.04
N THR A 164 4.76 6.05 -10.29
CA THR A 164 5.89 5.48 -11.03
C THR A 164 7.23 5.66 -10.31
N LEU A 165 7.44 6.83 -9.66
CA LEU A 165 8.63 7.06 -8.85
C LEU A 165 8.58 6.27 -7.53
N GLY A 166 7.39 6.00 -7.01
CA GLY A 166 7.17 5.11 -5.86
C GLY A 166 7.58 3.68 -6.18
N GLU A 167 7.17 3.16 -7.34
CA GLU A 167 7.58 1.85 -7.80
C GLU A 167 9.10 1.73 -7.95
N LEU A 168 9.75 2.74 -8.54
CA LEU A 168 11.20 2.77 -8.67
C LEU A 168 11.90 2.66 -7.30
N GLN A 169 11.42 3.41 -6.28
CA GLN A 169 11.95 3.30 -4.92
C GLN A 169 11.75 1.90 -4.34
N MET A 170 10.58 1.29 -4.53
CA MET A 170 10.30 -0.06 -4.08
C MET A 170 11.21 -1.09 -4.77
N ARG A 171 11.46 -0.96 -6.08
CA ARG A 171 12.36 -1.84 -6.84
C ARG A 171 13.80 -1.73 -6.35
N ILE A 172 14.28 -0.52 -6.06
CA ILE A 172 15.61 -0.29 -5.45
C ILE A 172 15.66 -0.94 -4.05
N ALA A 173 14.58 -0.91 -3.29
CA ALA A 173 14.46 -1.54 -1.97
C ALA A 173 14.25 -3.06 -2.03
N GLY A 174 14.26 -3.68 -3.21
CA GLY A 174 14.19 -5.13 -3.40
C GLY A 174 12.79 -5.67 -3.73
N ALA A 175 11.86 -4.83 -4.18
CA ALA A 175 10.55 -5.30 -4.65
C ALA A 175 10.70 -6.33 -5.76
N ARG A 176 9.90 -7.38 -5.70
CA ARG A 176 9.85 -8.46 -6.69
C ARG A 176 8.60 -8.35 -7.53
N HIS A 177 8.72 -8.73 -8.78
CA HIS A 177 7.62 -8.77 -9.74
C HIS A 177 6.87 -10.11 -9.64
N ARG A 178 5.54 -10.09 -9.53
CA ARG A 178 4.67 -11.27 -9.51
C ARG A 178 4.99 -12.35 -8.47
N ASN A 179 5.54 -11.97 -7.33
CA ASN A 179 5.92 -12.95 -6.31
C ASN A 179 4.91 -13.07 -5.16
N LEU A 180 3.83 -12.31 -5.21
CA LEU A 180 2.79 -12.28 -4.20
C LEU A 180 1.52 -12.97 -4.72
N THR A 181 1.07 -14.01 -4.00
CA THR A 181 -0.26 -14.60 -4.20
C THR A 181 -1.27 -13.83 -3.37
N MET A 182 -2.32 -13.32 -4.00
CA MET A 182 -3.39 -12.58 -3.32
C MET A 182 -4.64 -13.44 -3.19
N TYR A 183 -5.38 -13.22 -2.11
CA TYR A 183 -6.77 -13.65 -2.00
C TYR A 183 -7.64 -12.75 -2.88
N TYR A 184 -8.55 -13.34 -3.66
CA TYR A 184 -9.44 -12.65 -4.59
C TYR A 184 -10.90 -12.77 -4.12
N PRO A 185 -11.41 -11.74 -3.43
CA PRO A 185 -12.77 -11.74 -2.93
C PRO A 185 -13.79 -11.58 -4.07
N SER A 186 -15.02 -12.04 -3.81
CA SER A 186 -16.17 -11.72 -4.67
C SER A 186 -16.53 -10.24 -4.61
N ALA A 187 -17.31 -9.74 -5.59
CA ALA A 187 -17.64 -8.33 -5.70
C ALA A 187 -18.43 -7.77 -4.52
N ASP A 188 -19.21 -8.61 -3.83
CA ASP A 188 -19.97 -8.27 -2.63
C ASP A 188 -19.12 -8.12 -1.37
N ARG A 189 -17.83 -8.50 -1.44
CA ARG A 189 -16.83 -8.33 -0.37
C ARG A 189 -15.87 -7.15 -0.60
N VAL A 190 -16.21 -6.26 -1.51
CA VAL A 190 -15.50 -4.99 -1.74
C VAL A 190 -16.19 -3.89 -0.96
N TYR A 191 -15.44 -3.18 -0.12
CA TYR A 191 -16.01 -2.19 0.80
C TYR A 191 -15.28 -0.85 0.69
N LYS A 192 -16.01 0.22 1.07
CA LYS A 192 -15.45 1.55 1.30
C LYS A 192 -15.54 1.87 2.79
N GLN A 193 -14.50 2.46 3.34
CA GLN A 193 -14.49 3.00 4.70
C GLN A 193 -15.32 4.29 4.77
N ILE A 194 -16.16 4.39 5.77
CA ILE A 194 -16.95 5.58 6.11
C ILE A 194 -16.47 6.09 7.46
N GLY A 195 -16.14 7.38 7.51
CA GLY A 195 -15.55 7.99 8.70
C GLY A 195 -14.07 7.63 8.87
N SER A 196 -13.50 7.99 10.01
CA SER A 196 -12.10 7.73 10.36
C SER A 196 -11.96 7.47 11.86
N GLY A 197 -10.82 6.90 12.27
CA GLY A 197 -10.57 6.48 13.63
C GLY A 197 -11.42 5.28 14.03
N ARG A 198 -11.60 5.07 15.33
CA ARG A 198 -12.26 3.87 15.88
C ARG A 198 -13.77 3.77 15.59
N GLU A 199 -14.38 4.87 15.22
CA GLU A 199 -15.79 4.93 14.80
C GLU A 199 -16.00 4.63 13.30
N ALA A 200 -14.92 4.34 12.57
CA ALA A 200 -15.01 4.02 11.16
C ALA A 200 -15.81 2.72 10.94
N THR A 201 -16.70 2.77 9.96
CA THR A 201 -17.50 1.64 9.50
C THR A 201 -17.22 1.35 8.02
N MET A 202 -17.86 0.33 7.47
CA MET A 202 -17.72 -0.02 6.06
C MET A 202 -19.09 -0.13 5.40
N VAL A 203 -19.13 0.24 4.10
CA VAL A 203 -20.28 -0.02 3.24
C VAL A 203 -19.82 -0.85 2.03
N VAL A 204 -20.70 -1.73 1.55
CA VAL A 204 -20.43 -2.51 0.33
C VAL A 204 -20.37 -1.58 -0.86
N VAL A 205 -19.33 -1.71 -1.67
CA VAL A 205 -19.22 -0.98 -2.95
C VAL A 205 -20.14 -1.63 -3.97
N LYS A 206 -20.96 -0.84 -4.66
CA LYS A 206 -21.86 -1.36 -5.70
C LYS A 206 -21.04 -1.97 -6.84
N SER A 207 -21.50 -3.09 -7.37
CA SER A 207 -20.82 -3.77 -8.49
C SER A 207 -20.69 -2.89 -9.74
N SER A 208 -21.60 -1.94 -9.95
CA SER A 208 -21.51 -0.92 -11.02
C SER A 208 -20.37 0.07 -10.84
N SER A 209 -19.93 0.29 -9.60
CA SER A 209 -18.81 1.18 -9.26
C SER A 209 -17.44 0.50 -9.36
N LEU A 210 -17.40 -0.83 -9.50
CA LEU A 210 -16.16 -1.62 -9.64
C LEU A 210 -15.58 -1.54 -11.07
N VAL A 211 -15.69 -0.38 -11.70
CA VAL A 211 -15.11 -0.14 -13.03
C VAL A 211 -13.68 0.33 -12.83
N THR A 212 -12.76 -0.57 -13.08
CA THR A 212 -11.31 -0.38 -13.17
C THR A 212 -10.76 0.87 -12.45
N PRO A 213 -10.60 0.87 -11.13
CA PRO A 213 -9.94 1.97 -10.44
C PRO A 213 -8.42 1.97 -10.66
N ILE A 214 -7.90 0.93 -11.30
CA ILE A 214 -6.48 0.70 -11.59
C ILE A 214 -6.26 0.97 -13.08
N GLY A 215 -6.78 2.09 -13.56
CA GLY A 215 -6.72 2.48 -14.94
C GLY A 215 -5.72 3.55 -15.26
#